data_de5cc4362b00d108f2e9a9f14a6b0086
#
_entry.id   de5cc4362b00d108f2e9a9f14a6b0086
#
_cell.length_a   1.000
_cell.length_b   1.000
_cell.length_c   1.000
_cell.angle_alpha   90.00
_cell.angle_beta   90.00
_cell.angle_gamma   90.00
#
_symmetry.space_group_name_H-M   'P 1'
#
loop_
_entity.id
_entity.type
_entity.pdbx_description
1 polymer ?
#
loop_
_entity_poly.entity_id
_entity_poly.type
_entity_poly.pdbx_seq_one_letter_code
_entity_poly.pdbx_strand_id
1 'polypeptide(L)'
;NLIYRNGKKEDGLNDAGLWFLRSVNYDLWQEHPEVMLIAEDSSDYPKVTAPVVYGGLGFDYKWDLGWMHDTLDYLATPFGERSAMTNRFLFSMSYFYQNNHLLPLSHDEVVHGKKTIIDKLWGNYEQKFAQLRCLYLYLFFHPGKKLSFMGNELAEFLEWSEQREPGWNLLSYPAHQKFHQFLQKLHKLYLEFPCLWEQDYDSRYFRWLHMGPSIFVIQRSDYQQNSLIAAINLSDKDAQCTLELDCGLVSILDTLDPEEKNVCDVTVKSKYPYSDKITLSLTVPALSGVVLKPSELQKKNIKKKIS
;
A
#
# COMPACT_ATOMS: atom_id res chain seq x y z
N ASN A 1 -27.04 -1.51 4.41
CA ASN A 1 -26.58 -2.07 3.14
C ASN A 1 -27.76 -2.10 2.16
N LEU A 2 -27.68 -1.38 1.03
CA LEU A 2 -28.73 -1.33 0.01
C LEU A 2 -28.65 -2.50 -0.99
N ILE A 3 -27.56 -3.24 -1.00
CA ILE A 3 -27.27 -4.31 -1.98
C ILE A 3 -27.98 -5.61 -1.62
N TYR A 4 -27.97 -5.99 -0.35
CA TYR A 4 -28.60 -7.21 0.14
C TYR A 4 -29.81 -6.92 1.03
N ARG A 5 -30.83 -7.79 0.96
CA ARG A 5 -32.03 -7.72 1.83
C ARG A 5 -31.57 -7.85 3.28
N ASN A 6 -32.16 -7.04 4.15
CA ASN A 6 -31.80 -6.98 5.58
C ASN A 6 -30.27 -6.80 5.85
N GLY A 7 -29.52 -6.34 4.84
CA GLY A 7 -28.06 -6.22 4.93
C GLY A 7 -27.28 -7.54 4.92
N LYS A 8 -27.94 -8.67 4.61
CA LYS A 8 -27.34 -10.01 4.67
C LYS A 8 -27.36 -10.68 3.31
N LYS A 9 -26.23 -11.28 2.92
CA LYS A 9 -26.07 -11.96 1.63
C LYS A 9 -27.01 -13.18 1.48
N GLU A 10 -27.18 -13.93 2.55
CA GLU A 10 -28.07 -15.10 2.60
C GLU A 10 -29.54 -14.77 2.34
N ASP A 11 -29.97 -13.53 2.61
CA ASP A 11 -31.35 -13.08 2.35
C ASP A 11 -31.56 -12.68 0.87
N GLY A 12 -30.50 -12.73 0.05
CA GLY A 12 -30.52 -12.44 -1.37
C GLY A 12 -30.45 -10.95 -1.70
N LEU A 13 -30.47 -10.65 -2.99
CA LEU A 13 -30.31 -9.29 -3.49
C LEU A 13 -31.57 -8.42 -3.19
N ASN A 14 -31.29 -7.17 -2.86
CA ASN A 14 -32.31 -6.13 -2.74
C ASN A 14 -32.48 -5.41 -4.09
N ASP A 15 -33.33 -5.92 -4.95
CA ASP A 15 -33.52 -5.39 -6.30
C ASP A 15 -33.90 -3.91 -6.30
N ALA A 16 -34.75 -3.48 -5.35
CA ALA A 16 -35.14 -2.08 -5.22
C ALA A 16 -33.95 -1.18 -4.83
N GLY A 17 -33.09 -1.65 -3.91
CA GLY A 17 -31.86 -0.94 -3.52
C GLY A 17 -30.87 -0.86 -4.67
N LEU A 18 -30.67 -1.94 -5.41
CA LEU A 18 -29.81 -1.95 -6.59
C LEU A 18 -30.33 -1.03 -7.70
N TRP A 19 -31.64 -1.04 -7.95
CA TRP A 19 -32.25 -0.13 -8.92
C TRP A 19 -32.06 1.33 -8.49
N PHE A 20 -32.31 1.64 -7.23
CA PHE A 20 -32.12 2.98 -6.68
C PHE A 20 -30.68 3.47 -6.88
N LEU A 21 -29.68 2.69 -6.47
CA LEU A 21 -28.28 3.05 -6.62
C LEU A 21 -27.91 3.30 -8.08
N ARG A 22 -28.34 2.42 -9.00
CA ARG A 22 -28.08 2.58 -10.43
C ARG A 22 -28.71 3.84 -10.99
N SER A 23 -29.95 4.13 -10.63
CA SER A 23 -30.65 5.31 -11.13
C SER A 23 -29.99 6.59 -10.64
N VAL A 24 -29.74 6.70 -9.34
CA VAL A 24 -29.08 7.90 -8.76
C VAL A 24 -27.69 8.12 -9.34
N ASN A 25 -26.88 7.08 -9.42
CA ASN A 25 -25.51 7.22 -9.95
C ASN A 25 -25.50 7.53 -11.45
N TYR A 26 -26.45 6.97 -12.22
CA TYR A 26 -26.60 7.28 -13.63
C TYR A 26 -27.02 8.74 -13.85
N ASP A 27 -28.02 9.22 -13.10
CA ASP A 27 -28.52 10.59 -13.21
C ASP A 27 -27.44 11.61 -12.78
N LEU A 28 -26.72 11.32 -11.67
CA LEU A 28 -25.59 12.15 -11.24
C LEU A 28 -24.48 12.20 -12.29
N TRP A 29 -24.17 11.09 -12.93
CA TRP A 29 -23.16 11.07 -14.00
C TRP A 29 -23.60 11.88 -15.23
N GLN A 30 -24.90 11.92 -15.55
CA GLN A 30 -25.43 12.71 -16.67
C GLN A 30 -25.43 14.21 -16.36
N GLU A 31 -25.84 14.60 -15.16
CA GLU A 31 -26.01 16.01 -14.78
C GLU A 31 -24.73 16.64 -14.21
N HIS A 32 -23.89 15.83 -13.55
CA HIS A 32 -22.70 16.24 -12.82
C HIS A 32 -21.52 15.31 -13.08
N PRO A 33 -21.01 15.23 -14.32
CA PRO A 33 -19.92 14.31 -14.68
C PRO A 33 -18.58 14.60 -13.97
N GLU A 34 -18.44 15.77 -13.34
CA GLU A 34 -17.27 16.19 -12.56
C GLU A 34 -17.28 15.64 -11.13
N VAL A 35 -18.38 15.06 -10.66
CA VAL A 35 -18.49 14.54 -9.30
C VAL A 35 -17.95 13.11 -9.22
N MET A 36 -17.18 12.83 -8.19
CA MET A 36 -16.65 11.49 -7.91
C MET A 36 -17.57 10.76 -6.93
N LEU A 37 -18.06 9.58 -7.32
CA LEU A 37 -18.92 8.72 -6.50
C LEU A 37 -18.12 7.58 -5.90
N ILE A 38 -18.04 7.52 -4.57
CA ILE A 38 -17.26 6.53 -3.84
C ILE A 38 -18.19 5.68 -2.98
N ALA A 39 -18.12 4.35 -3.15
CA ALA A 39 -18.88 3.41 -2.34
C ALA A 39 -18.10 3.01 -1.09
N GLU A 40 -18.69 3.23 0.08
CA GLU A 40 -18.31 2.52 1.30
C GLU A 40 -19.17 1.26 1.41
N ASP A 41 -18.62 0.15 0.95
CA ASP A 41 -19.34 -1.12 0.89
C ASP A 41 -18.41 -2.29 1.20
N SER A 42 -18.77 -3.07 2.22
CA SER A 42 -18.02 -4.26 2.67
C SER A 42 -18.49 -5.56 1.97
N SER A 43 -19.47 -5.47 1.06
CA SER A 43 -20.01 -6.65 0.40
C SER A 43 -19.06 -7.16 -0.71
N ASP A 44 -19.22 -8.42 -1.06
CA ASP A 44 -18.59 -9.05 -2.21
C ASP A 44 -19.39 -8.88 -3.52
N TYR A 45 -20.34 -7.94 -3.56
CA TYR A 45 -21.13 -7.68 -4.74
C TYR A 45 -20.23 -7.26 -5.92
N PRO A 46 -20.36 -7.94 -7.08
CA PRO A 46 -19.49 -7.65 -8.21
C PRO A 46 -19.90 -6.34 -8.91
N LYS A 47 -18.92 -5.75 -9.63
CA LYS A 47 -19.17 -4.60 -10.52
C LYS A 47 -19.74 -3.36 -9.83
N VAL A 48 -19.40 -3.12 -8.55
CA VAL A 48 -19.80 -1.88 -7.85
C VAL A 48 -19.33 -0.65 -8.63
N THR A 49 -18.10 -0.71 -9.17
CA THR A 49 -17.48 0.40 -9.90
C THR A 49 -17.58 0.30 -11.42
N ALA A 50 -18.27 -0.70 -11.95
CA ALA A 50 -18.54 -0.75 -13.38
C ALA A 50 -19.67 0.22 -13.76
N PRO A 51 -19.64 0.82 -14.97
CA PRO A 51 -20.72 1.67 -15.47
C PRO A 51 -22.09 0.96 -15.46
N VAL A 52 -23.15 1.71 -15.20
CA VAL A 52 -24.53 1.17 -15.14
C VAL A 52 -24.92 0.47 -16.45
N VAL A 53 -24.50 1.01 -17.59
CA VAL A 53 -24.76 0.44 -18.93
C VAL A 53 -24.14 -0.95 -19.12
N TYR A 54 -23.15 -1.33 -18.33
CA TYR A 54 -22.53 -2.66 -18.32
C TYR A 54 -22.99 -3.53 -17.13
N GLY A 55 -24.09 -3.12 -16.49
CA GLY A 55 -24.70 -3.85 -15.38
C GLY A 55 -24.05 -3.62 -14.02
N GLY A 56 -23.20 -2.60 -13.91
CA GLY A 56 -22.61 -2.16 -12.66
C GLY A 56 -23.50 -1.26 -11.83
N LEU A 57 -22.97 -0.73 -10.72
CA LEU A 57 -23.68 0.25 -9.87
C LEU A 57 -23.34 1.69 -10.21
N GLY A 58 -22.27 1.95 -11.01
CA GLY A 58 -21.89 3.27 -11.47
C GLY A 58 -21.12 4.12 -10.47
N PHE A 59 -20.51 3.52 -9.44
CA PHE A 59 -19.53 4.22 -8.60
C PHE A 59 -18.18 4.32 -9.32
N ASP A 60 -17.43 5.38 -9.06
CA ASP A 60 -16.07 5.52 -9.57
C ASP A 60 -15.08 4.66 -8.79
N TYR A 61 -15.25 4.62 -7.46
CA TYR A 61 -14.41 3.85 -6.55
C TYR A 61 -15.22 3.13 -5.48
N LYS A 62 -14.59 2.09 -4.92
CA LYS A 62 -15.09 1.35 -3.76
C LYS A 62 -13.97 1.27 -2.71
N TRP A 63 -14.27 1.49 -1.44
CA TRP A 63 -13.32 1.23 -0.35
C TRP A 63 -12.95 -0.24 -0.28
N ASP A 64 -11.66 -0.53 -0.19
CA ASP A 64 -11.15 -1.87 0.07
C ASP A 64 -11.04 -2.11 1.58
N LEU A 65 -12.16 -2.38 2.22
CA LEU A 65 -12.21 -2.67 3.65
C LEU A 65 -11.50 -3.99 3.98
N GLY A 66 -11.47 -4.95 3.05
CA GLY A 66 -10.74 -6.20 3.22
C GLY A 66 -9.23 -5.97 3.32
N TRP A 67 -8.66 -5.20 2.39
CA TRP A 67 -7.25 -4.80 2.46
C TRP A 67 -6.91 -4.09 3.78
N MET A 68 -7.77 -3.17 4.21
CA MET A 68 -7.56 -2.40 5.42
C MET A 68 -7.54 -3.29 6.66
N HIS A 69 -8.57 -4.13 6.86
CA HIS A 69 -8.63 -5.04 8.00
C HIS A 69 -7.47 -6.03 8.02
N ASP A 70 -7.20 -6.70 6.88
CA ASP A 70 -6.14 -7.71 6.80
C ASP A 70 -4.74 -7.10 7.04
N THR A 71 -4.51 -5.88 6.55
CA THR A 71 -3.25 -5.16 6.75
C THR A 71 -3.08 -4.74 8.21
N LEU A 72 -4.11 -4.16 8.84
CA LEU A 72 -4.03 -3.71 10.23
C LEU A 72 -3.95 -4.90 11.21
N ASP A 73 -4.68 -5.99 10.96
CA ASP A 73 -4.59 -7.23 11.74
C ASP A 73 -3.19 -7.86 11.66
N TYR A 74 -2.60 -7.90 10.46
CA TYR A 74 -1.22 -8.36 10.29
C TYR A 74 -0.24 -7.53 11.11
N LEU A 75 -0.36 -6.20 11.08
CA LEU A 75 0.53 -5.29 11.80
C LEU A 75 0.27 -5.27 13.32
N ALA A 76 -0.94 -5.61 13.77
CA ALA A 76 -1.27 -5.78 15.18
C ALA A 76 -0.77 -7.13 15.75
N THR A 77 -0.45 -8.09 14.88
CA THR A 77 0.04 -9.42 15.26
C THR A 77 1.48 -9.35 15.76
N PRO A 78 1.83 -10.09 16.86
CA PRO A 78 3.21 -10.22 17.33
C PRO A 78 4.17 -10.68 16.23
N PHE A 79 5.40 -10.14 16.19
CA PHE A 79 6.36 -10.42 15.12
C PHE A 79 6.58 -11.90 14.85
N GLY A 80 6.68 -12.73 15.92
CA GLY A 80 6.90 -14.17 15.81
C GLY A 80 5.72 -14.94 15.19
N GLU A 81 4.54 -14.35 15.12
CA GLU A 81 3.31 -14.99 14.62
C GLU A 81 2.94 -14.52 13.20
N ARG A 82 3.58 -13.47 12.69
CA ARG A 82 3.25 -12.86 11.37
C ARG A 82 3.41 -13.79 10.19
N SER A 83 4.31 -14.77 10.27
CA SER A 83 4.48 -15.76 9.21
C SER A 83 3.21 -16.54 8.91
N ALA A 84 2.39 -16.82 9.93
CA ALA A 84 1.09 -17.48 9.77
C ALA A 84 0.03 -16.56 9.11
N MET A 85 0.21 -15.25 9.19
CA MET A 85 -0.70 -14.23 8.64
C MET A 85 -0.35 -13.79 7.21
N THR A 86 0.74 -14.27 6.63
CA THR A 86 1.25 -13.83 5.33
C THR A 86 0.20 -13.95 4.22
N ASN A 87 -0.51 -15.07 4.14
CA ASN A 87 -1.54 -15.27 3.11
C ASN A 87 -2.71 -14.28 3.26
N ARG A 88 -3.07 -13.94 4.51
CA ARG A 88 -4.12 -12.96 4.78
C ARG A 88 -3.68 -11.55 4.36
N PHE A 89 -2.45 -11.16 4.69
CA PHE A 89 -1.87 -9.87 4.26
C PHE A 89 -1.84 -9.71 2.73
N LEU A 90 -1.62 -10.79 1.99
CA LEU A 90 -1.57 -10.79 0.52
C LEU A 90 -2.94 -10.97 -0.14
N PHE A 91 -3.98 -11.28 0.63
CA PHE A 91 -5.27 -11.76 0.09
C PHE A 91 -6.00 -10.73 -0.77
N SER A 92 -5.86 -9.44 -0.47
CA SER A 92 -6.50 -8.35 -1.24
C SER A 92 -6.23 -8.44 -2.74
N MET A 93 -5.03 -8.85 -3.14
CA MET A 93 -4.66 -8.98 -4.54
C MET A 93 -5.43 -10.08 -5.30
N SER A 94 -6.09 -11.00 -4.60
CA SER A 94 -6.91 -12.04 -5.23
C SER A 94 -8.21 -11.51 -5.84
N TYR A 95 -8.72 -10.38 -5.35
CA TYR A 95 -9.97 -9.76 -5.81
C TYR A 95 -9.80 -8.29 -6.25
N PHE A 96 -8.63 -7.69 -6.03
CA PHE A 96 -8.41 -6.26 -6.22
C PHE A 96 -8.88 -5.73 -7.59
N TYR A 97 -8.64 -6.47 -8.66
CA TYR A 97 -9.00 -6.03 -10.01
C TYR A 97 -10.49 -6.26 -10.40
N GLN A 98 -11.34 -6.65 -9.46
CA GLN A 98 -12.78 -6.78 -9.69
C GLN A 98 -13.52 -5.44 -9.61
N ASN A 99 -12.95 -4.45 -8.92
CA ASN A 99 -13.45 -3.10 -8.77
C ASN A 99 -12.29 -2.09 -8.77
N ASN A 100 -12.61 -0.81 -8.98
CA ASN A 100 -11.64 0.27 -8.76
C ASN A 100 -11.55 0.56 -7.26
N HIS A 101 -10.63 -0.11 -6.58
CA HIS A 101 -10.51 0.02 -5.14
C HIS A 101 -9.76 1.28 -4.71
N LEU A 102 -10.22 1.86 -3.60
CA LEU A 102 -9.57 2.91 -2.83
C LEU A 102 -9.18 2.32 -1.48
N LEU A 103 -7.93 2.50 -1.08
CA LEU A 103 -7.35 1.91 0.14
C LEU A 103 -7.60 2.83 1.34
N PRO A 104 -8.54 2.51 2.25
CA PRO A 104 -8.93 3.42 3.31
C PRO A 104 -8.12 3.19 4.59
N LEU A 105 -7.46 4.25 5.08
CA LEU A 105 -7.15 4.45 6.48
C LEU A 105 -8.08 5.56 6.98
N SER A 106 -9.36 5.21 7.13
CA SER A 106 -10.47 6.15 7.32
C SER A 106 -10.68 6.56 8.77
N HIS A 107 -11.66 7.46 8.98
CA HIS A 107 -12.11 7.89 10.30
C HIS A 107 -12.58 6.71 11.17
N ASP A 108 -13.23 5.72 10.56
CA ASP A 108 -13.79 4.56 11.25
C ASP A 108 -12.73 3.75 12.00
N GLU A 109 -11.46 3.85 11.58
CA GLU A 109 -10.37 3.12 12.20
C GLU A 109 -9.67 3.89 13.34
N VAL A 110 -10.09 5.12 13.62
CA VAL A 110 -9.43 5.98 14.62
C VAL A 110 -10.40 6.58 15.65
N VAL A 111 -11.57 5.98 15.81
CA VAL A 111 -12.65 6.43 16.70
C VAL A 111 -13.27 5.26 17.49
N HIS A 112 -14.07 5.59 18.50
CA HIS A 112 -14.94 4.65 19.22
C HIS A 112 -14.24 3.50 19.96
N GLY A 113 -13.05 3.75 20.51
CA GLY A 113 -12.28 2.75 21.25
C GLY A 113 -11.52 1.76 20.36
N LYS A 114 -11.42 2.02 19.06
CA LYS A 114 -10.69 1.18 18.11
C LYS A 114 -9.18 1.42 18.12
N LYS A 115 -8.68 2.39 18.88
CA LYS A 115 -7.32 2.96 18.85
C LYS A 115 -7.03 3.72 17.56
N THR A 116 -5.87 4.39 17.50
CA THR A 116 -5.40 5.02 16.27
C THR A 116 -4.59 4.06 15.41
N ILE A 117 -4.29 4.47 14.16
CA ILE A 117 -3.50 3.61 13.24
C ILE A 117 -2.18 3.20 13.90
N ILE A 118 -1.42 4.15 14.44
CA ILE A 118 -0.13 3.84 15.08
C ILE A 118 -0.32 3.00 16.36
N ASP A 119 -1.37 3.23 17.14
CA ASP A 119 -1.56 2.52 18.41
C ASP A 119 -1.99 1.06 18.22
N LYS A 120 -2.63 0.73 17.09
CA LYS A 120 -2.93 -0.65 16.70
C LYS A 120 -1.67 -1.50 16.44
N LEU A 121 -0.58 -0.88 15.98
CA LEU A 121 0.64 -1.61 15.59
C LEU A 121 1.28 -2.30 16.79
N TRP A 122 1.78 -3.52 16.60
CA TRP A 122 2.47 -4.28 17.63
C TRP A 122 3.83 -3.67 18.00
N GLY A 123 4.25 -3.83 19.25
CA GLY A 123 5.59 -3.49 19.71
C GLY A 123 5.65 -2.22 20.56
N ASN A 124 6.88 -1.80 20.85
CA ASN A 124 7.16 -0.57 21.60
C ASN A 124 7.01 0.69 20.73
N TYR A 125 7.23 1.85 21.34
CA TYR A 125 7.06 3.15 20.68
C TYR A 125 7.89 3.29 19.39
N GLU A 126 9.16 2.98 19.43
CA GLU A 126 10.09 3.06 18.28
C GLU A 126 9.69 2.09 17.18
N GLN A 127 9.31 0.86 17.54
CA GLN A 127 8.86 -0.16 16.62
C GLN A 127 7.54 0.22 15.94
N LYS A 128 6.62 0.88 16.65
CA LYS A 128 5.37 1.39 16.07
C LYS A 128 5.65 2.45 14.99
N PHE A 129 6.54 3.41 15.24
CA PHE A 129 6.92 4.41 14.23
C PHE A 129 7.63 3.80 13.03
N ALA A 130 8.51 2.82 13.25
CA ALA A 130 9.17 2.10 12.17
C ALA A 130 8.16 1.39 11.27
N GLN A 131 7.22 0.63 11.87
CA GLN A 131 6.16 -0.05 11.15
C GLN A 131 5.18 0.91 10.46
N LEU A 132 4.88 2.05 11.08
CA LEU A 132 4.01 3.04 10.48
C LEU A 132 4.59 3.57 9.16
N ARG A 133 5.90 3.83 9.11
CA ARG A 133 6.58 4.19 7.84
C ARG A 133 6.48 3.06 6.82
N CYS A 134 6.66 1.81 7.23
CA CYS A 134 6.49 0.64 6.36
C CYS A 134 5.05 0.49 5.86
N LEU A 135 4.05 0.72 6.72
CA LEU A 135 2.63 0.69 6.34
C LEU A 135 2.33 1.72 5.24
N TYR A 136 2.80 2.97 5.41
CA TYR A 136 2.59 4.00 4.39
C TYR A 136 3.37 3.70 3.11
N LEU A 137 4.57 3.15 3.19
CA LEU A 137 5.28 2.68 2.01
C LEU A 137 4.48 1.58 1.28
N TYR A 138 3.93 0.62 2.01
CA TYR A 138 3.06 -0.42 1.45
C TYR A 138 1.79 0.18 0.84
N LEU A 139 1.09 1.07 1.55
CA LEU A 139 -0.08 1.78 1.06
C LEU A 139 0.18 2.45 -0.30
N PHE A 140 1.31 3.14 -0.45
CA PHE A 140 1.63 3.88 -1.67
C PHE A 140 2.06 2.98 -2.84
N PHE A 141 2.63 1.82 -2.55
CA PHE A 141 3.04 0.85 -3.57
C PHE A 141 1.97 -0.19 -3.91
N HIS A 142 1.02 -0.45 -3.03
CA HIS A 142 -0.17 -1.24 -3.39
C HIS A 142 -0.97 -0.48 -4.46
N PRO A 143 -1.50 -1.14 -5.50
CA PRO A 143 -2.35 -0.47 -6.47
C PRO A 143 -3.63 0.07 -5.81
N GLY A 144 -4.29 1.04 -6.46
CA GLY A 144 -5.49 1.72 -5.95
C GLY A 144 -5.23 3.11 -5.40
N LYS A 145 -6.29 3.92 -5.30
CA LYS A 145 -6.21 5.27 -4.76
C LYS A 145 -6.09 5.24 -3.23
N LYS A 146 -5.51 6.28 -2.65
CA LYS A 146 -5.15 6.34 -1.24
C LYS A 146 -6.12 7.24 -0.48
N LEU A 147 -6.62 6.75 0.65
CA LEU A 147 -7.37 7.58 1.60
C LEU A 147 -6.67 7.51 2.95
N SER A 148 -6.24 8.66 3.45
CA SER A 148 -5.73 8.81 4.80
C SER A 148 -6.52 9.89 5.51
N PHE A 149 -7.13 9.54 6.63
CA PHE A 149 -7.94 10.47 7.39
C PHE A 149 -7.05 11.47 8.17
N MET A 150 -7.57 12.68 8.40
CA MET A 150 -6.86 13.75 9.10
C MET A 150 -6.33 13.31 10.48
N GLY A 151 -5.09 13.69 10.80
CA GLY A 151 -4.40 13.30 12.04
C GLY A 151 -3.54 12.04 11.89
N ASN A 152 -3.83 11.16 10.91
CA ASN A 152 -2.98 10.00 10.65
C ASN A 152 -1.55 10.41 10.29
N GLU A 153 -1.38 11.52 9.58
CA GLU A 153 -0.08 12.10 9.19
C GLU A 153 0.75 12.63 10.38
N LEU A 154 0.10 12.82 11.53
CA LEU A 154 0.75 13.22 12.77
C LEU A 154 1.13 12.03 13.66
N ALA A 155 0.71 10.82 13.30
CA ALA A 155 0.87 9.60 14.09
C ALA A 155 0.29 9.73 15.50
N GLU A 156 -0.91 10.31 15.63
CA GLU A 156 -1.56 10.51 16.91
C GLU A 156 -1.87 9.20 17.63
N PHE A 157 -1.64 9.17 18.95
CA PHE A 157 -2.05 8.07 19.85
C PHE A 157 -3.43 8.28 20.47
N LEU A 158 -3.97 9.50 20.37
CA LEU A 158 -5.33 9.80 20.80
C LEU A 158 -6.29 9.68 19.62
N GLU A 159 -7.38 8.95 19.84
CA GLU A 159 -8.43 8.82 18.83
C GLU A 159 -8.97 10.20 18.41
N TRP A 160 -9.37 10.29 17.16
CA TRP A 160 -9.95 11.50 16.61
C TRP A 160 -11.27 11.87 17.31
N SER A 161 -11.52 13.15 17.44
CA SER A 161 -12.75 13.71 18.02
C SER A 161 -13.08 15.04 17.35
N GLU A 162 -14.35 15.24 17.00
CA GLU A 162 -14.85 16.51 16.46
C GLU A 162 -14.75 17.67 17.47
N GLN A 163 -14.49 17.38 18.74
CA GLN A 163 -14.36 18.38 19.82
C GLN A 163 -12.92 18.85 20.04
N ARG A 164 -11.97 18.33 19.26
CA ARG A 164 -10.54 18.60 19.45
C ARG A 164 -9.84 18.83 18.10
N GLU A 165 -8.96 19.81 18.07
CA GLU A 165 -8.04 19.98 16.94
C GLU A 165 -7.08 18.79 16.82
N PRO A 166 -6.65 18.43 15.58
CA PRO A 166 -5.53 17.52 15.39
C PRO A 166 -4.29 17.98 16.15
N GLY A 167 -3.51 17.02 16.65
CA GLY A 167 -2.38 17.27 17.55
C GLY A 167 -1.14 17.87 16.85
N TRP A 168 -1.25 19.04 16.22
CA TRP A 168 -0.13 19.71 15.54
C TRP A 168 1.11 19.93 16.42
N ASN A 169 0.94 20.06 17.74
CA ASN A 169 2.01 20.15 18.71
C ASN A 169 2.89 18.88 18.75
N LEU A 170 2.39 17.73 18.28
CA LEU A 170 3.16 16.49 18.17
C LEU A 170 4.37 16.64 17.26
N LEU A 171 4.35 17.55 16.29
CA LEU A 171 5.49 17.82 15.41
C LEU A 171 6.70 18.39 16.14
N SER A 172 6.57 18.83 17.41
CA SER A 172 7.71 19.17 18.27
C SER A 172 8.47 17.95 18.79
N TYR A 173 7.90 16.76 18.72
CA TYR A 173 8.55 15.51 19.12
C TYR A 173 9.26 14.85 17.94
N PRO A 174 10.52 14.43 18.10
CA PRO A 174 11.34 13.95 16.97
C PRO A 174 10.73 12.80 16.18
N ALA A 175 10.10 11.83 16.83
CA ALA A 175 9.52 10.66 16.14
C ALA A 175 8.35 11.05 15.22
N HIS A 176 7.45 11.92 15.70
CA HIS A 176 6.32 12.44 14.93
C HIS A 176 6.80 13.32 13.78
N GLN A 177 7.76 14.22 14.04
CA GLN A 177 8.35 15.09 13.02
C GLN A 177 9.01 14.27 11.90
N LYS A 178 9.84 13.27 12.26
CA LYS A 178 10.50 12.39 11.29
C LYS A 178 9.49 11.60 10.44
N PHE A 179 8.42 11.10 11.06
CA PHE A 179 7.35 10.42 10.35
C PHE A 179 6.65 11.36 9.36
N HIS A 180 6.27 12.55 9.79
CA HIS A 180 5.63 13.55 8.94
C HIS A 180 6.54 13.95 7.75
N GLN A 181 7.83 14.18 7.99
CA GLN A 181 8.81 14.46 6.95
C GLN A 181 8.98 13.30 5.96
N PHE A 182 8.94 12.05 6.46
CA PHE A 182 8.93 10.87 5.60
C PHE A 182 7.70 10.85 4.68
N LEU A 183 6.51 11.11 5.23
CA LEU A 183 5.28 11.19 4.43
C LEU A 183 5.35 12.28 3.37
N GLN A 184 5.88 13.46 3.68
CA GLN A 184 6.07 14.53 2.69
C GLN A 184 6.96 14.08 1.53
N LYS A 185 8.05 13.34 1.81
CA LYS A 185 8.92 12.77 0.78
C LYS A 185 8.20 11.69 -0.04
N LEU A 186 7.43 10.82 0.62
CA LEU A 186 6.66 9.77 -0.03
C LEU A 186 5.57 10.35 -0.94
N HIS A 187 4.86 11.40 -0.50
CA HIS A 187 3.88 12.12 -1.34
C HIS A 187 4.53 12.75 -2.57
N LYS A 188 5.69 13.40 -2.43
CA LYS A 188 6.44 13.95 -3.57
C LYS A 188 6.81 12.86 -4.56
N LEU A 189 7.34 11.75 -4.07
CA LEU A 189 7.67 10.59 -4.89
C LEU A 189 6.43 10.04 -5.61
N TYR A 190 5.29 9.93 -4.92
CA TYR A 190 4.04 9.47 -5.53
C TYR A 190 3.61 10.36 -6.69
N LEU A 191 3.66 11.69 -6.53
CA LEU A 191 3.30 12.63 -7.59
C LEU A 191 4.31 12.64 -8.75
N GLU A 192 5.60 12.45 -8.44
CA GLU A 192 6.68 12.46 -9.44
C GLU A 192 6.67 11.24 -10.36
N PHE A 193 6.25 10.06 -9.83
CA PHE A 193 6.34 8.80 -10.56
C PHE A 193 4.97 8.24 -10.95
N PRO A 194 4.51 8.44 -12.22
CA PRO A 194 3.21 7.96 -12.71
C PRO A 194 2.99 6.45 -12.54
N CYS A 195 4.06 5.64 -12.52
CA CYS A 195 3.96 4.21 -12.28
C CYS A 195 3.30 3.84 -10.94
N LEU A 196 3.17 4.77 -9.98
CA LEU A 196 2.52 4.54 -8.69
C LEU A 196 1.01 4.80 -8.70
N TRP A 197 0.47 5.50 -9.73
CA TRP A 197 -0.95 5.91 -9.70
C TRP A 197 -1.66 5.86 -11.07
N GLU A 198 -0.94 5.84 -12.20
CA GLU A 198 -1.55 5.92 -13.52
C GLU A 198 -2.26 4.61 -13.90
N GLN A 199 -1.64 3.47 -13.57
CA GLN A 199 -2.10 2.14 -13.97
C GLN A 199 -2.54 1.28 -12.77
N ASP A 200 -3.26 1.89 -11.82
CA ASP A 200 -3.67 1.22 -10.59
C ASP A 200 -4.59 0.01 -10.83
N TYR A 201 -5.42 0.07 -11.86
CA TYR A 201 -6.47 -0.95 -12.11
C TYR A 201 -6.16 -1.89 -13.27
N ASP A 202 -4.90 -1.92 -13.72
CA ASP A 202 -4.43 -2.88 -14.72
C ASP A 202 -3.34 -3.78 -14.13
N SER A 203 -3.67 -5.07 -14.02
CA SER A 203 -2.79 -6.07 -13.40
C SER A 203 -1.43 -6.24 -14.08
N ARG A 204 -1.29 -5.81 -15.33
CA ARG A 204 -0.02 -5.88 -16.09
C ARG A 204 1.08 -4.98 -15.50
N TYR A 205 0.72 -3.96 -14.72
CA TYR A 205 1.64 -2.93 -14.19
C TYR A 205 1.95 -3.09 -12.70
N PHE A 206 1.50 -4.21 -12.10
CA PHE A 206 1.83 -4.60 -10.74
C PHE A 206 2.46 -5.99 -10.71
N ARG A 207 3.54 -6.15 -9.96
CA ARG A 207 4.17 -7.47 -9.75
C ARG A 207 4.68 -7.60 -8.33
N TRP A 208 4.39 -8.74 -7.72
CA TRP A 208 5.18 -9.23 -6.60
C TRP A 208 6.48 -9.81 -7.14
N LEU A 209 7.61 -9.23 -6.77
CA LEU A 209 8.95 -9.80 -7.06
C LEU A 209 9.38 -10.78 -5.99
N HIS A 210 8.90 -10.60 -4.76
CA HIS A 210 9.10 -11.52 -3.65
C HIS A 210 7.95 -11.43 -2.64
N MET A 211 7.49 -12.59 -2.15
CA MET A 211 6.42 -12.73 -1.17
C MET A 211 6.91 -13.70 -0.07
N GLY A 212 7.77 -13.21 0.81
CA GLY A 212 8.27 -14.00 1.94
C GLY A 212 7.49 -13.72 3.23
N PRO A 213 7.71 -14.51 4.28
CA PRO A 213 7.03 -14.31 5.57
C PRO A 213 7.44 -13.02 6.28
N SER A 214 8.55 -12.42 5.88
CA SER A 214 9.13 -11.23 6.53
C SER A 214 9.31 -10.06 5.57
N ILE A 215 9.72 -10.33 4.33
CA ILE A 215 10.04 -9.32 3.34
C ILE A 215 9.12 -9.44 2.12
N PHE A 216 8.59 -8.32 1.70
CA PHE A 216 7.71 -8.18 0.54
C PHE A 216 8.36 -7.24 -0.46
N VAL A 217 8.43 -7.64 -1.72
CA VAL A 217 9.01 -6.79 -2.78
C VAL A 217 7.99 -6.60 -3.89
N ILE A 218 7.61 -5.35 -4.11
CA ILE A 218 6.61 -4.91 -5.06
C ILE A 218 7.27 -4.14 -6.18
N GLN A 219 6.92 -4.42 -7.42
CA GLN A 219 7.22 -3.58 -8.57
C GLN A 219 5.95 -2.93 -9.10
N ARG A 220 6.02 -1.62 -9.33
CA ARG A 220 5.02 -0.83 -10.05
C ARG A 220 5.64 -0.35 -11.35
N SER A 221 4.85 -0.36 -12.43
CA SER A 221 5.28 0.10 -13.75
C SER A 221 4.22 1.01 -14.36
N ASP A 222 4.62 1.89 -15.29
CA ASP A 222 3.71 2.63 -16.16
C ASP A 222 3.67 2.02 -17.56
N TYR A 223 2.85 2.56 -18.45
CA TYR A 223 2.74 2.09 -19.83
C TYR A 223 4.02 2.35 -20.65
N GLN A 224 4.90 3.24 -20.21
CA GLN A 224 6.23 3.49 -20.81
C GLN A 224 7.30 2.53 -20.27
N GLN A 225 6.92 1.58 -19.40
CA GLN A 225 7.81 0.64 -18.72
C GLN A 225 8.79 1.29 -17.72
N ASN A 226 8.59 2.56 -17.34
CA ASN A 226 9.27 3.08 -16.18
C ASN A 226 8.76 2.36 -14.94
N SER A 227 9.65 2.01 -14.02
CA SER A 227 9.24 1.27 -12.84
C SER A 227 9.94 1.72 -11.58
N LEU A 228 9.26 1.49 -10.46
CA LEU A 228 9.82 1.56 -9.10
C LEU A 228 9.59 0.23 -8.39
N ILE A 229 10.49 -0.08 -7.47
CA ILE A 229 10.42 -1.28 -6.64
C ILE A 229 10.44 -0.84 -5.18
N ALA A 230 9.49 -1.34 -4.37
CA ALA A 230 9.56 -1.22 -2.92
C ALA A 230 9.91 -2.58 -2.32
N ALA A 231 10.90 -2.61 -1.45
CA ALA A 231 11.18 -3.75 -0.60
C ALA A 231 10.89 -3.38 0.85
N ILE A 232 10.06 -4.17 1.53
CA ILE A 232 9.51 -3.86 2.85
C ILE A 232 9.72 -5.06 3.75
N ASN A 233 10.43 -4.88 4.85
CA ASN A 233 10.62 -5.87 5.89
C ASN A 233 9.74 -5.51 7.10
N LEU A 234 8.75 -6.34 7.38
CA LEU A 234 7.80 -6.18 8.50
C LEU A 234 8.14 -7.08 9.69
N SER A 235 9.33 -7.66 9.74
CA SER A 235 9.82 -8.43 10.89
C SER A 235 10.76 -7.61 11.77
N ASP A 236 10.98 -8.08 12.99
CA ASP A 236 11.92 -7.51 13.97
C ASP A 236 13.37 -7.96 13.77
N LYS A 237 13.68 -8.57 12.63
CA LYS A 237 15.02 -9.04 12.23
C LYS A 237 15.32 -8.62 10.81
N ASP A 238 16.60 -8.45 10.52
CA ASP A 238 17.04 -8.23 9.15
C ASP A 238 16.60 -9.40 8.26
N ALA A 239 16.12 -9.08 7.08
CA ALA A 239 15.65 -10.06 6.12
C ALA A 239 16.39 -9.94 4.80
N GLN A 240 16.60 -11.07 4.14
CA GLN A 240 17.27 -11.13 2.85
C GLN A 240 16.41 -11.86 1.82
N CYS A 241 16.37 -11.32 0.60
CA CYS A 241 15.76 -11.99 -0.53
C CYS A 241 16.68 -11.93 -1.75
N THR A 242 16.34 -12.75 -2.73
CA THR A 242 17.04 -12.80 -4.03
C THR A 242 16.07 -12.41 -5.13
N LEU A 243 16.47 -11.50 -6.00
CA LEU A 243 15.70 -11.04 -7.14
C LEU A 243 16.45 -11.38 -8.44
N GLU A 244 15.69 -11.74 -9.46
CA GLU A 244 16.21 -11.90 -10.83
C GLU A 244 15.69 -10.77 -11.70
N LEU A 245 16.58 -9.84 -12.07
CA LEU A 245 16.27 -8.65 -12.85
C LEU A 245 17.25 -8.52 -14.03
N ASP A 246 16.89 -7.69 -14.99
CA ASP A 246 17.72 -7.32 -16.14
C ASP A 246 18.49 -6.01 -15.95
N CYS A 247 18.33 -5.38 -14.79
CA CYS A 247 18.89 -4.06 -14.46
C CYS A 247 19.52 -4.04 -13.07
N GLY A 248 20.37 -3.05 -12.81
CA GLY A 248 20.80 -2.68 -11.46
C GLY A 248 19.70 -1.93 -10.70
N LEU A 249 19.90 -1.71 -9.41
CA LEU A 249 18.99 -0.97 -8.56
C LEU A 249 19.73 0.14 -7.81
N VAL A 250 19.07 1.30 -7.66
CA VAL A 250 19.56 2.44 -6.87
C VAL A 250 18.47 2.84 -5.89
N SER A 251 18.82 2.99 -4.61
CA SER A 251 17.92 3.50 -3.58
C SER A 251 17.62 4.98 -3.81
N ILE A 252 16.35 5.37 -3.74
CA ILE A 252 15.87 6.75 -3.88
C ILE A 252 15.07 7.25 -2.69
N LEU A 253 14.56 6.36 -1.85
CA LEU A 253 13.88 6.67 -0.59
C LEU A 253 14.05 5.50 0.38
N ASP A 254 14.25 5.81 1.64
CA ASP A 254 14.36 4.85 2.74
C ASP A 254 13.39 5.24 3.86
N THR A 255 12.87 4.24 4.59
CA THR A 255 12.03 4.46 5.77
C THR A 255 12.84 4.72 7.03
N LEU A 256 14.13 4.44 7.04
CA LEU A 256 15.05 4.76 8.12
C LEU A 256 15.50 6.22 8.05
N ASP A 257 16.21 6.65 9.07
CA ASP A 257 16.63 8.05 9.19
C ASP A 257 17.43 8.49 7.96
N PRO A 258 17.15 9.66 7.36
CA PRO A 258 17.92 10.20 6.22
C PRO A 258 19.39 10.44 6.53
N GLU A 259 19.78 10.48 7.80
CA GLU A 259 21.17 10.62 8.23
C GLU A 259 21.92 9.27 8.34
N GLU A 260 21.19 8.15 8.39
CA GLU A 260 21.79 6.82 8.36
C GLU A 260 22.02 6.39 6.90
N LYS A 261 23.28 6.27 6.53
CA LYS A 261 23.69 5.91 5.17
C LYS A 261 23.18 4.54 4.75
N ASN A 262 22.53 4.48 3.60
CA ASN A 262 22.26 3.30 2.75
C ASN A 262 21.97 2.00 3.52
N VAL A 263 20.78 1.88 4.01
CA VAL A 263 20.36 0.79 4.87
C VAL A 263 20.04 -0.49 4.11
N CYS A 264 20.00 -0.44 2.79
CA CYS A 264 19.72 -1.58 1.96
C CYS A 264 20.94 -1.96 1.10
N ASP A 265 21.52 -3.11 1.40
CA ASP A 265 22.60 -3.65 0.59
C ASP A 265 22.06 -4.40 -0.63
N VAL A 266 22.37 -3.88 -1.82
CA VAL A 266 22.10 -4.55 -3.09
C VAL A 266 23.42 -5.13 -3.63
N THR A 267 23.52 -6.45 -3.63
CA THR A 267 24.74 -7.14 -4.10
C THR A 267 24.42 -7.98 -5.33
N VAL A 268 25.18 -7.80 -6.40
CA VAL A 268 25.13 -8.68 -7.58
C VAL A 268 25.79 -10.01 -7.24
N LYS A 269 25.03 -11.12 -7.22
CA LYS A 269 25.54 -12.48 -6.93
C LYS A 269 26.07 -13.21 -8.14
N SER A 270 25.37 -13.12 -9.27
CA SER A 270 25.76 -13.80 -10.50
C SER A 270 25.18 -13.11 -11.73
N LYS A 271 25.82 -13.37 -12.87
CA LYS A 271 25.30 -13.02 -14.18
C LYS A 271 25.22 -14.31 -14.98
N TYR A 272 24.05 -14.65 -15.50
CA TYR A 272 23.89 -15.81 -16.36
C TYR A 272 24.65 -15.60 -17.69
N PRO A 273 25.50 -16.53 -18.13
CA PRO A 273 26.37 -16.34 -19.31
C PRO A 273 25.60 -16.11 -20.62
N TYR A 274 24.32 -16.54 -20.68
CA TYR A 274 23.48 -16.48 -21.88
C TYR A 274 22.13 -15.74 -21.64
N SER A 275 22.03 -14.94 -20.56
CA SER A 275 20.83 -14.18 -20.21
C SER A 275 21.23 -12.77 -19.79
N ASP A 276 20.41 -11.78 -20.15
CA ASP A 276 20.57 -10.42 -19.66
C ASP A 276 20.19 -10.26 -18.18
N LYS A 277 19.62 -11.31 -17.56
CA LYS A 277 19.25 -11.32 -16.15
C LYS A 277 20.47 -11.42 -15.24
N ILE A 278 20.38 -10.71 -14.14
CA ILE A 278 21.31 -10.77 -13.01
C ILE A 278 20.57 -11.20 -11.75
N THR A 279 21.29 -11.91 -10.90
CA THR A 279 20.79 -12.27 -9.57
C THR A 279 21.28 -11.22 -8.57
N LEU A 280 20.36 -10.49 -7.98
CA LEU A 280 20.61 -9.49 -6.94
C LEU A 280 20.25 -10.08 -5.58
N SER A 281 21.11 -9.92 -4.59
CA SER A 281 20.77 -10.12 -3.18
C SER A 281 20.43 -8.79 -2.56
N LEU A 282 19.26 -8.72 -1.94
CA LEU A 282 18.73 -7.56 -1.26
C LEU A 282 18.61 -7.87 0.22
N THR A 283 19.28 -7.10 1.07
CA THR A 283 19.15 -7.16 2.53
C THR A 283 18.39 -5.93 2.99
N VAL A 284 17.29 -6.12 3.71
CA VAL A 284 16.45 -5.04 4.25
C VAL A 284 16.44 -5.18 5.77
N PRO A 285 16.87 -4.15 6.51
CA PRO A 285 16.87 -4.18 7.98
C PRO A 285 15.50 -4.42 8.59
N ALA A 286 15.49 -4.77 9.86
CA ALA A 286 14.29 -4.97 10.65
C ALA A 286 13.37 -3.73 10.59
N LEU A 287 12.07 -3.96 10.44
CA LEU A 287 11.02 -2.92 10.44
C LEU A 287 11.34 -1.73 9.53
N SER A 288 11.87 -2.01 8.35
CA SER A 288 12.25 -0.98 7.40
C SER A 288 11.80 -1.29 5.97
N GLY A 289 11.89 -0.30 5.11
CA GLY A 289 11.59 -0.44 3.70
C GLY A 289 12.37 0.56 2.86
N VAL A 290 12.56 0.23 1.60
CA VAL A 290 13.33 1.03 0.65
C VAL A 290 12.62 1.10 -0.69
N VAL A 291 12.68 2.26 -1.34
CA VAL A 291 12.28 2.44 -2.73
C VAL A 291 13.51 2.41 -3.61
N LEU A 292 13.49 1.53 -4.58
CA LEU A 292 14.56 1.26 -5.53
C LEU A 292 14.11 1.65 -6.93
N LYS A 293 14.97 2.34 -7.66
CA LYS A 293 14.78 2.66 -9.08
C LYS A 293 15.71 1.78 -9.92
N PRO A 294 15.22 1.20 -11.02
CA PRO A 294 16.07 0.55 -12.00
C PRO A 294 17.16 1.47 -12.51
N SER A 295 18.37 0.95 -12.64
CA SER A 295 19.54 1.67 -13.15
C SER A 295 20.28 0.84 -14.19
N GLU A 296 20.99 1.50 -15.08
CA GLU A 296 21.90 0.79 -15.98
C GLU A 296 22.98 0.07 -15.16
N LEU A 297 23.29 -1.17 -15.56
CA LEU A 297 24.39 -1.91 -14.97
C LEU A 297 25.69 -1.16 -15.24
N GLN A 298 26.32 -0.62 -14.20
CA GLN A 298 27.66 -0.06 -14.35
C GLN A 298 28.63 -1.16 -14.78
N LYS A 299 28.96 -1.21 -16.06
CA LYS A 299 29.91 -2.17 -16.66
C LYS A 299 31.30 -2.16 -16.01
N LYS A 300 31.62 -1.16 -15.15
CA LYS A 300 32.95 -0.97 -14.56
C LYS A 300 33.32 -1.90 -13.40
N ASN A 301 32.36 -2.49 -12.68
CA ASN A 301 32.67 -3.32 -11.50
C ASN A 301 32.76 -4.82 -11.77
N ILE A 302 32.47 -5.27 -12.99
CA ILE A 302 32.48 -6.69 -13.36
C ILE A 302 33.88 -7.18 -13.77
N LYS A 303 34.78 -6.28 -14.18
CA LYS A 303 36.12 -6.65 -14.64
C LYS A 303 37.19 -6.93 -13.56
N LYS A 304 36.88 -6.73 -12.27
CA LYS A 304 37.87 -6.87 -11.17
C LYS A 304 37.81 -8.17 -10.36
N LYS A 305 36.94 -9.12 -10.73
CA LYS A 305 36.84 -10.41 -10.03
C LYS A 305 36.99 -11.65 -10.92
N ILE A 306 37.55 -11.47 -12.14
CA ILE A 306 37.91 -12.59 -13.05
C ILE A 306 39.37 -12.38 -13.47
N SER A 307 40.24 -12.29 -12.50
CA SER A 307 41.69 -12.45 -12.68
C SER A 307 42.27 -13.16 -11.47
#